data_f76663130a7ecbf93b9d3601b8dc9971
#
_entry.id   f76663130a7ecbf93b9d3601b8dc9971
#
_cell.length_a   1.000
_cell.length_b   1.000
_cell.length_c   1.000
_cell.angle_alpha   90.00
_cell.angle_beta   90.00
_cell.angle_gamma   90.00
#
_symmetry.space_group_name_H-M   'P 1'
#
loop_
_entity.id
_entity.type
_entity.pdbx_description
1 polymer ?
#
loop_
_entity_poly.entity_id
_entity_poly.type
_entity_poly.pdbx_seq_one_letter_code
_entity_poly.pdbx_strand_id
1 'polypeptide(L)'
;LRIVNLIRFPSMVSKGDSNLLAEIRAVSPGYPLRGEVKVMDVANEQATEENTYLANDIPAQGTIWIDEKLLFGLKTALGEKLEVGIAEMAVTSIVAREPDHSVGFINMGPRLLMNIADLAETQLIQPGSRVSYQLLVAGKDSDVAQFREWVQPKLVQGQRVEGIRDARPE
;
A
#
# COMPACT_ATOMS: atom_id res chain seq x y z
N LEU A 1 18.57 -4.11 -11.13
CA LEU A 1 17.18 -4.34 -10.71
C LEU A 1 16.85 -3.59 -9.42
N ARG A 2 15.66 -3.00 -9.35
CA ARG A 2 15.06 -2.51 -8.12
C ARG A 2 13.95 -3.45 -7.72
N ILE A 3 13.85 -3.75 -6.44
CA ILE A 3 12.91 -4.74 -5.90
C ILE A 3 12.16 -4.11 -4.73
N VAL A 4 10.85 -4.26 -4.72
CA VAL A 4 9.97 -3.81 -3.63
C VAL A 4 9.00 -4.92 -3.26
N ASN A 5 8.81 -5.14 -1.98
CA ASN A 5 7.76 -6.01 -1.47
C ASN A 5 6.50 -5.19 -1.19
N LEU A 6 5.37 -5.70 -1.62
CA LEU A 6 4.05 -5.16 -1.35
C LEU A 6 3.15 -6.28 -0.85
N ILE A 7 2.60 -6.11 0.34
CA ILE A 7 1.63 -7.03 0.93
C ILE A 7 0.29 -6.30 1.04
N ARG A 8 -0.77 -6.88 0.48
CA ARG A 8 -2.10 -6.28 0.44
C ARG A 8 -3.14 -7.23 1.01
N PHE A 9 -4.01 -6.69 1.85
CA PHE A 9 -5.14 -7.42 2.42
C PHE A 9 -6.20 -6.45 2.97
N PRO A 10 -7.48 -6.85 3.02
CA PRO A 10 -8.51 -6.08 3.69
C PRO A 10 -8.45 -6.27 5.20
N SER A 11 -8.65 -5.22 5.95
CA SER A 11 -8.77 -5.27 7.41
C SER A 11 -9.58 -4.10 7.96
N MET A 12 -10.12 -4.27 9.15
CA MET A 12 -10.75 -3.19 9.88
C MET A 12 -9.68 -2.27 10.46
N VAL A 13 -9.91 -0.97 10.34
CA VAL A 13 -9.14 0.08 11.00
C VAL A 13 -10.07 0.79 11.96
N SER A 14 -9.61 1.06 13.17
CA SER A 14 -10.47 1.53 14.24
C SER A 14 -9.97 2.81 14.88
N LYS A 15 -10.92 3.64 15.30
CA LYS A 15 -10.71 4.79 16.18
C LYS A 15 -11.82 4.80 17.22
N GLY A 16 -11.50 4.47 18.48
CA GLY A 16 -12.51 4.30 19.53
C GLY A 16 -13.53 3.24 19.13
N ASP A 17 -14.81 3.59 19.14
CA ASP A 17 -15.91 2.69 18.76
C ASP A 17 -16.20 2.68 17.25
N SER A 18 -15.50 3.51 16.48
CA SER A 18 -15.66 3.58 15.02
C SER A 18 -14.71 2.61 14.32
N ASN A 19 -15.27 1.84 13.37
CA ASN A 19 -14.54 0.87 12.57
C ASN A 19 -14.83 1.09 11.10
N LEU A 20 -13.83 0.95 10.24
CA LEU A 20 -13.98 1.04 8.81
C LEU A 20 -13.11 0.01 8.11
N LEU A 21 -13.69 -0.72 7.16
CA LEU A 21 -12.94 -1.66 6.35
C LEU A 21 -12.05 -0.91 5.36
N ALA A 22 -10.77 -1.22 5.36
CA ALA A 22 -9.78 -0.62 4.48
C ALA A 22 -8.90 -1.67 3.81
N GLU A 23 -8.36 -1.34 2.65
CA GLU A 23 -7.25 -2.08 2.07
C GLU A 23 -5.96 -1.64 2.73
N ILE A 24 -5.30 -2.56 3.40
CA ILE A 24 -3.99 -2.35 3.98
C ILE A 24 -2.94 -2.66 2.92
N ARG A 25 -2.00 -1.75 2.72
CA ARG A 25 -0.83 -1.90 1.86
C ARG A 25 0.42 -1.72 2.69
N ALA A 26 1.11 -2.82 2.96
CA ALA A 26 2.40 -2.82 3.63
C ALA A 26 3.51 -2.86 2.58
N VAL A 27 4.37 -1.86 2.58
CA VAL A 27 5.39 -1.65 1.55
C VAL A 27 6.79 -1.61 2.12
N SER A 28 7.75 -2.08 1.32
CA SER A 28 9.18 -1.95 1.64
C SER A 28 9.77 -0.67 1.03
N PRO A 29 10.94 -0.21 1.52
CA PRO A 29 11.64 0.93 0.94
C PRO A 29 11.80 0.83 -0.58
N GLY A 30 11.67 1.94 -1.27
CA GLY A 30 11.72 2.03 -2.74
C GLY A 30 10.35 1.98 -3.42
N TYR A 31 9.27 1.76 -2.68
CA TYR A 31 7.91 1.86 -3.20
C TYR A 31 7.53 3.33 -3.50
N PRO A 32 6.82 3.61 -4.59
CA PRO A 32 6.48 2.71 -5.70
C PRO A 32 7.64 2.58 -6.69
N LEU A 33 7.76 1.45 -7.34
CA LEU A 33 8.79 1.27 -8.38
C LEU A 33 8.50 2.07 -9.64
N ARG A 34 7.22 2.28 -9.93
CA ARG A 34 6.72 3.09 -11.05
C ARG A 34 5.57 3.95 -10.58
N GLY A 35 5.42 5.11 -11.21
CA GLY A 35 4.46 6.11 -10.79
C GLY A 35 4.91 6.85 -9.53
N GLU A 36 4.01 7.57 -8.93
CA GLU A 36 4.28 8.48 -7.83
C GLU A 36 3.19 8.38 -6.77
N VAL A 37 3.59 8.47 -5.51
CA VAL A 37 2.66 8.69 -4.41
C VAL A 37 2.64 10.18 -4.11
N LYS A 38 1.47 10.79 -4.21
CA LYS A 38 1.26 12.18 -3.78
C LYS A 38 0.57 12.18 -2.43
N VAL A 39 1.10 12.96 -1.53
CA VAL A 39 0.61 13.11 -0.16
C VAL A 39 0.36 14.57 0.17
N MET A 40 -0.46 14.81 1.18
CA MET A 40 -0.68 16.14 1.76
C MET A 40 -0.68 16.04 3.28
N ASP A 41 -0.28 17.13 3.92
CA ASP A 41 -0.21 17.23 5.39
C ASP A 41 -1.25 18.19 5.97
N VAL A 42 -2.25 18.58 5.16
CA VAL A 42 -3.35 19.46 5.58
C VAL A 42 -4.68 18.72 5.45
N ALA A 43 -5.28 18.41 6.58
CA ALA A 43 -6.41 17.49 6.68
C ALA A 43 -7.77 18.09 6.29
N ASN A 44 -7.88 19.39 6.11
CA ASN A 44 -9.17 20.09 5.90
C ASN A 44 -9.34 20.66 4.49
N GLU A 45 -8.41 20.38 3.60
CA GLU A 45 -8.45 20.88 2.22
C GLU A 45 -8.63 19.71 1.25
N GLN A 46 -9.30 19.97 0.15
CA GLN A 46 -9.33 19.00 -0.94
C GLN A 46 -7.94 18.92 -1.59
N ALA A 47 -7.57 17.73 -2.03
CA ALA A 47 -6.29 17.52 -2.72
C ALA A 47 -6.26 18.36 -4.01
N THR A 48 -5.31 19.27 -4.09
CA THR A 48 -5.02 20.11 -5.25
C THR A 48 -3.54 19.96 -5.62
N GLU A 49 -3.16 20.43 -6.81
CA GLU A 49 -1.74 20.45 -7.19
C GLU A 49 -0.89 21.35 -6.28
N GLU A 50 -1.50 22.33 -5.61
CA GLU A 50 -0.80 23.29 -4.75
C GLU A 50 -0.53 22.75 -3.35
N ASN A 51 -1.40 21.88 -2.81
CA ASN A 51 -1.28 21.35 -1.44
C ASN A 51 -0.81 19.92 -1.37
N THR A 52 -0.49 19.31 -2.51
CA THR A 52 0.08 17.96 -2.60
C THR A 52 1.54 17.99 -3.01
N TYR A 53 2.31 17.05 -2.52
CA TYR A 53 3.70 16.87 -2.90
C TYR A 53 4.04 15.40 -3.09
N LEU A 54 5.13 15.15 -3.82
CA LEU A 54 5.62 13.79 -4.03
C LEU A 54 6.22 13.24 -2.74
N ALA A 55 5.78 12.06 -2.35
CA ALA A 55 6.43 11.33 -1.27
C ALA A 55 7.80 10.82 -1.74
N ASN A 56 8.84 11.17 -1.00
CA ASN A 56 10.21 10.74 -1.30
C ASN A 56 10.56 9.39 -0.67
N ASP A 57 9.70 8.88 0.22
CA ASP A 57 9.92 7.66 0.96
C ASP A 57 8.57 6.98 1.25
N ILE A 58 8.59 5.95 2.06
CA ILE A 58 7.43 5.24 2.59
C ILE A 58 7.11 5.74 4.01
N PRO A 59 5.96 5.39 4.60
CA PRO A 59 5.69 5.70 6.00
C PRO A 59 6.83 5.22 6.91
N ALA A 60 7.27 6.07 7.83
CA ALA A 60 8.21 5.67 8.87
C ALA A 60 7.59 4.61 9.78
N GLN A 61 8.41 3.78 10.40
CA GLN A 61 7.91 2.78 11.36
C GLN A 61 7.09 3.44 12.47
N GLY A 62 6.00 2.81 12.85
CA GLY A 62 5.04 3.33 13.82
C GLY A 62 4.06 4.36 13.26
N THR A 63 4.14 4.68 11.96
CA THR A 63 3.27 5.65 11.30
C THR A 63 2.52 5.03 10.13
N ILE A 64 1.42 5.68 9.74
CA ILE A 64 0.60 5.31 8.59
C ILE A 64 0.22 6.53 7.78
N TRP A 65 0.01 6.31 6.50
CA TRP A 65 -0.62 7.27 5.61
C TRP A 65 -1.99 6.71 5.22
N ILE A 66 -3.00 7.55 5.27
CA ILE A 66 -4.39 7.17 4.98
C ILE A 66 -4.96 8.04 3.86
N ASP A 67 -5.95 7.51 3.14
CA ASP A 67 -6.68 8.31 2.17
C ASP A 67 -7.78 9.16 2.82
N GLU A 68 -8.39 10.03 2.04
CA GLU A 68 -9.48 10.89 2.51
C GLU A 68 -10.70 10.10 3.00
N LYS A 69 -10.95 8.92 2.45
CA LYS A 69 -12.08 8.09 2.85
C LYS A 69 -11.92 7.57 4.28
N LEU A 70 -10.70 7.15 4.66
CA LEU A 70 -10.39 6.80 6.05
C LEU A 70 -10.42 8.03 6.96
N LEU A 71 -9.84 9.13 6.51
CA LEU A 71 -9.81 10.38 7.28
C LEU A 71 -11.21 10.82 7.71
N PHE A 72 -12.11 10.94 6.76
CA PHE A 72 -13.48 11.37 7.03
C PHE A 72 -14.35 10.29 7.64
N GLY A 73 -14.17 9.04 7.21
CA GLY A 73 -14.96 7.91 7.71
C GLY A 73 -14.73 7.62 9.20
N LEU A 74 -13.51 7.77 9.68
CA LEU A 74 -13.16 7.62 11.09
C LEU A 74 -13.13 8.94 11.87
N LYS A 75 -13.40 10.08 11.21
CA LYS A 75 -13.30 11.41 11.81
C LYS A 75 -11.97 11.63 12.54
N THR A 76 -10.89 11.22 11.89
CA THR A 76 -9.53 11.35 12.41
C THR A 76 -8.81 12.54 11.82
N ALA A 77 -7.65 12.85 12.35
CA ALA A 77 -6.80 13.95 11.92
C ALA A 77 -5.32 13.54 11.93
N LEU A 78 -4.49 14.33 11.26
CA LEU A 78 -3.04 14.18 11.33
C LEU A 78 -2.55 14.25 12.78
N GLY A 79 -1.64 13.36 13.13
CA GLY A 79 -1.09 13.22 14.48
C GLY A 79 -1.90 12.36 15.43
N GLU A 80 -3.14 12.01 15.08
CA GLU A 80 -3.93 11.06 15.85
C GLU A 80 -3.50 9.62 15.56
N LYS A 81 -3.81 8.73 16.49
CA LYS A 81 -3.51 7.30 16.36
C LYS A 81 -4.74 6.52 15.95
N LEU A 82 -4.55 5.57 15.07
CA LEU A 82 -5.55 4.58 14.70
C LEU A 82 -5.11 3.18 15.14
N GLU A 83 -6.07 2.34 15.45
CA GLU A 83 -5.82 0.93 15.74
C GLU A 83 -5.79 0.13 14.44
N VAL A 84 -4.66 -0.51 14.20
CA VAL A 84 -4.42 -1.41 13.05
C VAL A 84 -4.05 -2.77 13.62
N GLY A 85 -5.03 -3.69 13.66
CA GLY A 85 -4.88 -4.91 14.46
C GLY A 85 -4.74 -4.57 15.94
N ILE A 86 -3.71 -5.10 16.58
CA ILE A 86 -3.41 -4.80 17.99
C ILE A 86 -2.44 -3.62 18.16
N ALA A 87 -1.95 -3.04 17.06
CA ALA A 87 -1.01 -1.93 17.10
C ALA A 87 -1.74 -0.58 16.99
N GLU A 88 -1.21 0.43 17.67
CA GLU A 88 -1.60 1.82 17.49
C GLU A 88 -0.57 2.53 16.60
N MET A 89 -1.04 3.19 15.56
CA MET A 89 -0.18 3.84 14.58
C MET A 89 -0.61 5.28 14.33
N ALA A 90 0.37 6.18 14.31
CA ALA A 90 0.12 7.61 14.11
C ALA A 90 -0.11 7.94 12.63
N VAL A 91 -1.15 8.72 12.35
CA VAL A 91 -1.42 9.26 11.02
C VAL A 91 -0.50 10.45 10.76
N THR A 92 0.39 10.34 9.79
CA THR A 92 1.38 11.39 9.49
C THR A 92 1.18 12.08 8.15
N SER A 93 0.48 11.46 7.21
CA SER A 93 0.18 12.06 5.90
C SER A 93 -1.12 11.52 5.34
N ILE A 94 -1.74 12.30 4.45
CA ILE A 94 -2.91 11.90 3.69
C ILE A 94 -2.47 11.55 2.27
N VAL A 95 -2.83 10.36 1.81
CA VAL A 95 -2.56 9.93 0.43
C VAL A 95 -3.59 10.55 -0.49
N ALA A 96 -3.15 11.49 -1.32
CA ALA A 96 -3.98 12.14 -2.33
C ALA A 96 -4.04 11.32 -3.62
N ARG A 97 -2.91 10.70 -3.98
CA ARG A 97 -2.79 9.88 -5.18
C ARG A 97 -1.76 8.77 -4.99
N GLU A 98 -2.10 7.60 -5.42
CA GLU A 98 -1.22 6.42 -5.45
C GLU A 98 -1.27 5.78 -6.83
N PRO A 99 -0.15 5.24 -7.35
CA PRO A 99 -0.18 4.51 -8.61
C PRO A 99 -1.09 3.30 -8.47
N ASP A 100 -2.05 3.21 -9.37
CA ASP A 100 -2.97 2.08 -9.40
C ASP A 100 -2.37 0.96 -10.26
N HIS A 101 -1.90 -0.09 -9.61
CA HIS A 101 -1.33 -1.26 -10.28
C HIS A 101 -2.32 -2.42 -10.40
N SER A 102 -3.52 -2.26 -9.91
CA SER A 102 -4.55 -3.30 -9.97
C SER A 102 -5.68 -2.90 -10.89
N VAL A 103 -5.80 -3.62 -11.98
CA VAL A 103 -6.99 -3.64 -12.82
C VAL A 103 -8.04 -4.46 -12.06
N GLY A 104 -8.97 -3.80 -11.39
CA GLY A 104 -10.09 -4.48 -10.72
C GLY A 104 -10.95 -3.56 -9.86
N PHE A 105 -12.21 -3.87 -9.76
CA PHE A 105 -13.25 -3.14 -9.03
C PHE A 105 -13.04 -3.04 -7.50
N ILE A 106 -11.98 -3.65 -6.97
CA ILE A 106 -11.67 -3.69 -5.53
C ILE A 106 -11.06 -2.37 -5.03
N ASN A 107 -10.72 -1.45 -5.92
CA ASN A 107 -9.98 -0.23 -5.61
C ASN A 107 -10.82 0.98 -5.17
N MET A 108 -12.08 0.81 -4.85
CA MET A 108 -12.96 1.92 -4.47
C MET A 108 -13.09 2.14 -2.96
N GLY A 109 -12.53 1.25 -2.16
CA GLY A 109 -12.58 1.33 -0.70
C GLY A 109 -11.53 2.26 -0.10
N PRO A 110 -11.63 2.55 1.21
CA PRO A 110 -10.60 3.24 1.96
C PRO A 110 -9.25 2.52 1.91
N ARG A 111 -8.16 3.27 1.95
CA ARG A 111 -6.79 2.73 1.86
C ARG A 111 -5.91 3.24 2.98
N LEU A 112 -5.02 2.36 3.42
CA LEU A 112 -3.99 2.63 4.42
C LEU A 112 -2.65 2.11 3.92
N LEU A 113 -1.64 2.98 3.90
CA LEU A 113 -0.27 2.63 3.56
C LEU A 113 0.58 2.57 4.82
N MET A 114 1.35 1.51 5.00
CA MET A 114 2.20 1.30 6.16
C MET A 114 3.57 0.73 5.78
N ASN A 115 4.52 0.87 6.69
CA ASN A 115 5.81 0.22 6.55
C ASN A 115 5.67 -1.29 6.77
N ILE A 116 6.26 -2.08 5.89
CA ILE A 116 6.21 -3.54 5.99
C ILE A 116 6.85 -4.07 7.29
N ALA A 117 7.80 -3.33 7.86
CA ALA A 117 8.45 -3.69 9.10
C ALA A 117 7.50 -3.71 10.30
N ASP A 118 6.41 -2.94 10.24
CA ASP A 118 5.41 -2.88 11.32
C ASP A 118 4.32 -3.96 11.20
N LEU A 119 4.28 -4.68 10.08
CA LEU A 119 3.17 -5.59 9.79
C LEU A 119 3.04 -6.72 10.84
N ALA A 120 4.15 -7.28 11.28
CA ALA A 120 4.14 -8.36 12.28
C ALA A 120 3.53 -7.92 13.62
N GLU A 121 3.78 -6.68 14.04
CA GLU A 121 3.26 -6.13 15.30
C GLU A 121 1.74 -5.96 15.30
N THR A 122 1.14 -5.80 14.14
CA THR A 122 -0.33 -5.68 14.02
C THR A 122 -1.06 -6.97 14.30
N GLN A 123 -0.41 -8.11 14.13
CA GLN A 123 -0.99 -9.45 14.20
C GLN A 123 -2.21 -9.67 13.28
N LEU A 124 -2.32 -8.87 12.21
CA LEU A 124 -3.46 -8.95 11.28
C LEU A 124 -3.41 -10.17 10.37
N ILE A 125 -2.22 -10.66 10.04
CA ILE A 125 -2.08 -11.84 9.18
C ILE A 125 -2.09 -13.08 10.03
N GLN A 126 -3.14 -13.87 9.87
CA GLN A 126 -3.37 -15.13 10.55
C GLN A 126 -3.51 -16.27 9.53
N PRO A 127 -3.34 -17.54 9.93
CA PRO A 127 -3.65 -18.66 9.04
C PRO A 127 -5.05 -18.54 8.46
N GLY A 128 -5.17 -18.61 7.13
CA GLY A 128 -6.45 -18.45 6.42
C GLY A 128 -6.80 -17.00 6.02
N SER A 129 -5.99 -16.01 6.37
CA SER A 129 -6.18 -14.64 5.92
C SER A 129 -6.02 -14.54 4.39
N ARG A 130 -6.87 -13.70 3.76
CA ARG A 130 -6.75 -13.37 2.34
C ARG A 130 -5.68 -12.30 2.15
N VAL A 131 -4.47 -12.74 1.85
CA VAL A 131 -3.30 -11.87 1.69
C VAL A 131 -2.72 -12.04 0.30
N SER A 132 -2.46 -10.93 -0.37
CA SER A 132 -1.70 -10.88 -1.61
C SER A 132 -0.27 -10.45 -1.32
N TYR A 133 0.68 -11.31 -1.62
CA TYR A 133 2.12 -11.04 -1.54
C TYR A 133 2.65 -10.75 -2.93
N GLN A 134 3.25 -9.60 -3.14
CA GLN A 134 3.78 -9.19 -4.42
C GLN A 134 5.25 -8.79 -4.28
N LEU A 135 6.08 -9.34 -5.14
CA LEU A 135 7.43 -8.88 -5.37
C LEU A 135 7.44 -8.06 -6.66
N LEU A 136 7.61 -6.76 -6.52
CA LEU A 136 7.69 -5.85 -7.65
C LEU A 136 9.14 -5.73 -8.09
N VAL A 137 9.40 -5.89 -9.39
CA VAL A 137 10.74 -5.83 -9.96
C VAL A 137 10.75 -4.86 -11.13
N ALA A 138 11.71 -3.92 -11.11
CA ALA A 138 11.91 -2.97 -12.19
C ALA A 138 13.41 -2.79 -12.50
N GLY A 139 13.71 -2.50 -13.74
CA GLY A 139 15.08 -2.29 -14.22
C GLY A 139 15.14 -2.16 -15.73
N LYS A 140 16.32 -2.38 -16.30
CA LYS A 140 16.48 -2.48 -17.76
C LYS A 140 15.72 -3.70 -18.29
N ASP A 141 15.22 -3.60 -19.50
CA ASP A 141 14.42 -4.68 -20.11
C ASP A 141 15.18 -6.02 -20.15
N SER A 142 16.49 -5.99 -20.40
CA SER A 142 17.34 -7.18 -20.37
C SER A 142 17.40 -7.84 -19.00
N ASP A 143 17.52 -7.05 -17.95
CA ASP A 143 17.65 -7.53 -16.57
C ASP A 143 16.32 -8.11 -16.07
N VAL A 144 15.22 -7.45 -16.42
CA VAL A 144 13.87 -7.92 -16.11
C VAL A 144 13.56 -9.23 -16.86
N ALA A 145 13.99 -9.34 -18.13
CA ALA A 145 13.83 -10.56 -18.91
C ALA A 145 14.61 -11.72 -18.28
N GLN A 146 15.89 -11.50 -17.91
CA GLN A 146 16.70 -12.50 -17.22
C GLN A 146 16.07 -12.93 -15.89
N PHE A 147 15.57 -11.98 -15.11
CA PHE A 147 14.85 -12.28 -13.87
C PHE A 147 13.63 -13.16 -14.12
N ARG A 148 12.83 -12.83 -15.14
CA ARG A 148 11.63 -13.62 -15.52
C ARG A 148 12.01 -15.05 -15.88
N GLU A 149 13.04 -15.25 -16.71
CA GLU A 149 13.53 -16.58 -17.06
C GLU A 149 14.06 -17.37 -15.85
N TRP A 150 14.77 -16.69 -14.96
CA TRP A 150 15.31 -17.29 -13.75
C TRP A 150 14.24 -17.70 -12.74
N VAL A 151 13.19 -16.90 -12.57
CA VAL A 151 12.14 -17.16 -11.57
C VAL A 151 11.10 -18.16 -12.05
N GLN A 152 10.84 -18.21 -13.36
CA GLN A 152 9.77 -19.04 -13.95
C GLN A 152 9.80 -20.52 -13.50
N PRO A 153 10.95 -21.23 -13.54
CA PRO A 153 11.02 -22.63 -13.09
C PRO A 153 10.96 -22.80 -11.56
N LYS A 154 11.03 -21.72 -10.81
CA LYS A 154 11.02 -21.71 -9.33
C LYS A 154 9.64 -21.44 -8.75
N LEU A 155 8.67 -21.06 -9.58
CA LEU A 155 7.32 -20.79 -9.14
C LEU A 155 6.67 -22.06 -8.57
N VAL A 156 5.98 -21.88 -7.45
CA VAL A 156 5.17 -22.94 -6.84
C VAL A 156 3.69 -22.67 -7.06
N GLN A 157 2.85 -23.63 -6.72
CA GLN A 157 1.41 -23.51 -6.87
C GLN A 157 0.87 -22.22 -6.21
N GLY A 158 0.07 -21.46 -6.96
CA GLY A 158 -0.51 -20.18 -6.51
C GLY A 158 0.37 -18.96 -6.79
N GLN A 159 1.59 -19.15 -7.30
CA GLN A 159 2.46 -18.06 -7.74
C GLN A 159 2.40 -17.86 -9.24
N ARG A 160 2.51 -16.61 -9.67
CA ARG A 160 2.55 -16.25 -11.09
C ARG A 160 3.44 -15.02 -11.31
N VAL A 161 3.97 -14.89 -12.50
CA VAL A 161 4.69 -13.71 -12.95
C VAL A 161 3.78 -12.93 -13.90
N GLU A 162 3.54 -11.67 -13.57
CA GLU A 162 2.77 -10.77 -14.42
C GLU A 162 3.67 -9.64 -14.92
N GLY A 163 3.65 -9.39 -16.21
CA GLY A 163 4.28 -8.23 -16.81
C GLY A 163 3.27 -7.12 -17.05
N ILE A 164 3.75 -5.89 -17.22
CA ILE A 164 2.89 -4.73 -17.52
C ILE A 164 2.11 -4.94 -18.83
N ARG A 165 2.69 -5.68 -19.77
CA ARG A 165 2.05 -6.00 -21.06
C ARG A 165 0.97 -7.07 -20.93
N ASP A 166 1.09 -7.93 -19.91
CA ASP A 166 0.15 -9.01 -19.65
C ASP A 166 -1.12 -8.50 -18.95
N ALA A 167 -1.06 -7.31 -18.35
CA ALA A 167 -2.15 -6.67 -17.62
C ALA A 167 -3.09 -5.81 -18.49
N ARG A 168 -2.85 -5.72 -19.81
CA ARG A 168 -3.77 -5.06 -20.75
C ARG A 168 -4.66 -6.13 -21.40
N PRO A 169 -5.96 -6.19 -21.06
CA PRO A 169 -6.92 -6.87 -21.94
C PRO A 169 -6.96 -6.09 -23.26
N GLU A 170 -6.82 -6.79 -24.38
CA GLU A 170 -7.12 -6.26 -25.71
C GLU A 170 -8.60 -5.87 -25.83
#